data_fcb929f8794638c571760d7b466ded69
#
_entry.id   fcb929f8794638c571760d7b466ded69
#
_cell.length_a   1.000
_cell.length_b   1.000
_cell.length_c   1.000
_cell.angle_alpha   90.00
_cell.angle_beta   90.00
_cell.angle_gamma   90.00
#
_symmetry.space_group_name_H-M   'P 1'
#
loop_
_entity.id
_entity.type
_entity.pdbx_description
1 polymer ?
#
loop_
_entity_poly.entity_id
_entity_poly.type
_entity_poly.pdbx_seq_one_letter_code
_entity_poly.pdbx_strand_id
1 'polypeptide(L)'
;MGLYEEQLIQRRKADNEGLADALRDLAAAASQRHTSAGENDEERMDNALEQVLHYYGIKCRELPPTVKTLEDKLEHQCRPHGMMRREVKLEKHWYQDAVGAMLGFLCDGTPVALLPSKAKGFFYYDPASGKKVKLNEKTAAGLKEDAIAFYRPFPQKKLGIRDLFVYIFQCVPVSSRAALLLMMGVTTLVGLISPKITYKIELNLENKIWTKHV
;
A
#
# COMPACT_ATOMS: atom_id res chain seq x y z
N MET A 1 8.37 -24.36 25.38
CA MET A 1 8.60 -23.44 24.24
C MET A 1 8.78 -24.29 23.01
N GLY A 2 7.91 -24.14 22.01
CA GLY A 2 7.92 -25.00 20.84
C GLY A 2 8.91 -24.49 19.80
N LEU A 3 9.50 -25.41 19.05
CA LEU A 3 10.41 -25.15 17.90
C LEU A 3 9.87 -24.06 16.94
N TYR A 4 8.56 -23.91 16.86
CA TYR A 4 7.89 -22.92 16.03
C TYR A 4 8.02 -21.50 16.57
N GLU A 5 7.99 -21.31 17.89
CA GLU A 5 8.18 -19.99 18.52
C GLU A 5 9.65 -19.52 18.40
N GLU A 6 10.60 -20.43 18.52
CA GLU A 6 12.01 -20.11 18.31
C GLU A 6 12.31 -19.71 16.87
N GLN A 7 11.71 -20.39 15.89
CA GLN A 7 11.84 -20.02 14.48
C GLN A 7 11.21 -18.67 14.15
N LEU A 8 10.08 -18.33 14.76
CA LEU A 8 9.45 -17.01 14.61
C LEU A 8 10.29 -15.88 15.23
N ILE A 9 10.91 -16.15 16.38
CA ILE A 9 11.80 -15.19 17.05
C ILE A 9 13.08 -14.98 16.23
N GLN A 10 13.67 -16.07 15.70
CA GLN A 10 14.84 -15.97 14.83
C GLN A 10 14.56 -15.24 13.53
N ARG A 11 13.41 -15.50 12.87
CA ARG A 11 13.01 -14.74 11.67
C ARG A 11 12.82 -13.26 11.96
N ARG A 12 12.10 -12.92 13.03
CA ARG A 12 11.92 -11.51 13.42
C ARG A 12 13.25 -10.82 13.74
N LYS A 13 14.19 -11.55 14.33
CA LYS A 13 15.51 -11.01 14.65
C LYS A 13 16.33 -10.78 13.37
N ALA A 14 16.34 -11.74 12.45
CA ALA A 14 17.01 -11.62 11.15
C ALA A 14 16.39 -10.51 10.28
N ASP A 15 15.05 -10.39 10.24
CA ASP A 15 14.34 -9.34 9.52
C ASP A 15 14.64 -7.95 10.12
N ASN A 16 14.72 -7.84 11.44
CA ASN A 16 15.06 -6.59 12.13
C ASN A 16 16.54 -6.21 11.96
N GLU A 17 17.45 -7.18 11.97
CA GLU A 17 18.89 -6.94 11.74
C GLU A 17 19.15 -6.53 10.29
N GLY A 18 18.52 -7.19 9.31
CA GLY A 18 18.58 -6.80 7.91
C GLY A 18 18.00 -5.41 7.63
N LEU A 19 16.90 -5.08 8.30
CA LEU A 19 16.28 -3.76 8.25
C LEU A 19 17.21 -2.67 8.84
N ALA A 20 17.83 -2.96 9.99
CA ALA A 20 18.74 -2.02 10.65
C ALA A 20 20.01 -1.76 9.82
N ASP A 21 20.55 -2.78 9.17
CA ASP A 21 21.75 -2.65 8.33
C ASP A 21 21.46 -1.89 7.04
N ALA A 22 20.36 -2.19 6.36
CA ALA A 22 19.96 -1.44 5.17
C ALA A 22 19.62 0.03 5.47
N LEU A 23 18.99 0.30 6.62
CA LEU A 23 18.75 1.68 7.08
C LEU A 23 20.04 2.40 7.49
N ARG A 24 21.02 1.69 8.07
CA ARG A 24 22.35 2.26 8.32
C ARG A 24 23.08 2.62 7.04
N ASP A 25 22.99 1.77 6.02
CA ASP A 25 23.60 2.02 4.72
C ASP A 25 22.92 3.20 4.01
N LEU A 26 21.59 3.30 4.09
CA LEU A 26 20.83 4.46 3.60
C LEU A 26 21.18 5.74 4.39
N ALA A 27 21.24 5.66 5.71
CA ALA A 27 21.64 6.79 6.57
C ALA A 27 23.11 7.19 6.35
N ALA A 28 24.01 6.23 6.17
CA ALA A 28 25.42 6.49 5.86
C ALA A 28 25.60 7.12 4.47
N ALA A 29 24.86 6.65 3.46
CA ALA A 29 24.84 7.24 2.14
C ALA A 29 24.24 8.67 2.13
N ALA A 30 23.26 8.93 2.99
CA ALA A 30 22.70 10.26 3.22
C ALA A 30 23.68 11.17 4.00
N SER A 31 24.33 10.65 5.06
CA SER A 31 25.28 11.42 5.91
C SER A 31 26.57 11.82 5.21
N GLN A 32 27.07 11.03 4.25
CA GLN A 32 28.30 11.36 3.53
C GLN A 32 28.19 12.61 2.63
N ARG A 33 26.99 13.13 2.39
CA ARG A 33 26.74 14.36 1.62
C ARG A 33 26.39 15.59 2.47
N HIS A 34 26.30 15.48 3.79
CA HIS A 34 25.68 16.49 4.63
C HIS A 34 26.59 17.08 5.71
N THR A 35 27.41 18.05 5.34
CA THR A 35 27.96 19.02 6.30
C THR A 35 27.38 20.44 6.17
N SER A 36 26.44 20.68 5.26
CA SER A 36 25.84 22.03 5.09
C SER A 36 24.35 22.07 4.70
N ALA A 37 23.65 20.94 4.65
CA ALA A 37 22.24 20.85 4.24
C ALA A 37 21.30 20.23 5.30
N GLY A 38 21.79 19.99 6.51
CA GLY A 38 21.13 19.14 7.52
C GLY A 38 19.71 19.59 7.92
N GLU A 39 19.44 20.88 8.09
CA GLU A 39 18.12 21.39 8.51
C GLU A 39 17.05 21.21 7.40
N ASN A 40 17.40 21.46 6.17
CA ASN A 40 16.47 21.33 5.04
C ASN A 40 16.07 19.89 4.73
N ASP A 41 16.94 18.93 5.00
CA ASP A 41 16.67 17.51 4.70
C ASP A 41 15.84 16.83 5.78
N GLU A 42 16.00 17.23 7.04
CA GLU A 42 15.12 16.79 8.12
C GLU A 42 13.68 17.26 7.90
N GLU A 43 13.49 18.53 7.52
CA GLU A 43 12.18 19.09 7.21
C GLU A 43 11.55 18.40 5.99
N ARG A 44 12.34 18.10 4.95
CA ARG A 44 11.86 17.36 3.76
C ARG A 44 11.45 15.94 4.12
N MET A 45 12.19 15.27 5.00
CA MET A 45 11.85 13.94 5.49
C MET A 45 10.56 13.96 6.26
N ASP A 46 10.38 14.92 7.17
CA ASP A 46 9.18 15.04 7.98
C ASP A 46 7.96 15.35 7.11
N ASN A 47 8.10 16.25 6.12
CA ASN A 47 7.05 16.54 5.14
C ASN A 47 6.69 15.32 4.28
N ALA A 48 7.66 14.53 3.82
CA ALA A 48 7.38 13.33 3.05
C ALA A 48 6.68 12.27 3.89
N LEU A 49 7.12 12.07 5.14
CA LEU A 49 6.48 11.16 6.07
C LEU A 49 5.06 11.58 6.42
N GLU A 50 4.84 12.88 6.67
CA GLU A 50 3.50 13.44 6.91
C GLU A 50 2.54 13.16 5.75
N GLN A 51 2.97 13.33 4.50
CA GLN A 51 2.18 13.02 3.32
C GLN A 51 1.78 11.54 3.25
N VAL A 52 2.71 10.63 3.58
CA VAL A 52 2.43 9.19 3.66
C VAL A 52 1.41 8.89 4.76
N LEU A 53 1.59 9.43 5.95
CA LEU A 53 0.66 9.25 7.08
C LEU A 53 -0.73 9.82 6.77
N HIS A 54 -0.77 11.01 6.18
CA HIS A 54 -2.01 11.67 5.76
C HIS A 54 -2.78 10.83 4.73
N TYR A 55 -2.09 10.16 3.80
CA TYR A 55 -2.72 9.23 2.86
C TYR A 55 -3.49 8.11 3.57
N TYR A 56 -2.98 7.63 4.70
CA TYR A 56 -3.65 6.62 5.52
C TYR A 56 -4.65 7.19 6.53
N GLY A 57 -4.81 8.52 6.57
CA GLY A 57 -5.70 9.21 7.52
C GLY A 57 -5.15 9.28 8.94
N ILE A 58 -3.83 9.16 9.09
CA ILE A 58 -3.13 9.24 10.37
C ILE A 58 -2.57 10.64 10.52
N LYS A 59 -2.80 11.25 11.68
CA LYS A 59 -2.20 12.54 12.04
C LYS A 59 -0.77 12.32 12.51
N CYS A 60 0.15 13.11 11.96
CA CYS A 60 1.53 13.17 12.42
C CYS A 60 1.57 13.67 13.88
N ARG A 61 2.42 13.05 14.69
CA ARG A 61 2.69 13.49 16.06
C ARG A 61 3.92 14.37 16.07
N GLU A 62 3.95 15.32 16.99
CA GLU A 62 5.15 16.10 17.25
C GLU A 62 6.31 15.17 17.64
N LEU A 63 7.43 15.34 16.97
CA LEU A 63 8.63 14.55 17.24
C LEU A 63 9.42 15.17 18.41
N PRO A 64 9.74 14.39 19.44
CA PRO A 64 10.62 14.89 20.49
C PRO A 64 12.01 15.18 19.91
N PRO A 65 12.74 16.17 20.46
CA PRO A 65 14.07 16.56 19.96
C PRO A 65 15.13 15.47 20.08
N THR A 66 14.81 14.39 20.79
CA THR A 66 15.67 13.21 20.94
C THR A 66 15.62 12.26 19.73
N VAL A 67 14.59 12.36 18.91
CA VAL A 67 14.34 11.49 17.74
C VAL A 67 15.02 12.11 16.51
N LYS A 68 16.22 11.64 16.17
CA LYS A 68 17.04 12.18 15.08
C LYS A 68 17.16 11.23 13.89
N THR A 69 17.12 9.92 14.14
CA THR A 69 17.30 8.95 13.05
C THR A 69 15.98 8.73 12.29
N LEU A 70 16.08 8.37 11.00
CA LEU A 70 14.92 8.01 10.19
C LEU A 70 14.13 6.86 10.84
N GLU A 71 14.83 5.88 11.39
CA GLU A 71 14.20 4.72 12.01
C GLU A 71 13.41 5.10 13.26
N ASP A 72 13.98 5.93 14.11
CA ASP A 72 13.30 6.44 15.32
C ASP A 72 12.07 7.27 14.95
N LYS A 73 12.17 8.11 13.91
CA LYS A 73 11.03 8.89 13.38
C LYS A 73 9.93 7.97 12.89
N LEU A 74 10.27 6.96 12.08
CA LEU A 74 9.32 5.98 11.57
C LEU A 74 8.69 5.16 12.70
N GLU A 75 9.48 4.71 13.68
CA GLU A 75 8.94 3.96 14.82
C GLU A 75 8.01 4.82 15.66
N HIS A 76 8.42 6.04 15.99
CA HIS A 76 7.61 6.97 16.77
C HIS A 76 6.27 7.30 16.11
N GLN A 77 6.24 7.43 14.80
CA GLN A 77 5.03 7.75 14.04
C GLN A 77 4.16 6.52 13.73
N CYS A 78 4.76 5.38 13.37
CA CYS A 78 4.03 4.20 12.92
C CYS A 78 3.53 3.32 14.07
N ARG A 79 4.36 3.09 15.11
CA ARG A 79 4.06 2.16 16.20
C ARG A 79 2.76 2.45 16.96
N PRO A 80 2.46 3.71 17.36
CA PRO A 80 1.24 4.01 18.09
C PRO A 80 -0.04 3.74 17.29
N HIS A 81 0.06 3.72 15.97
CA HIS A 81 -1.07 3.49 15.05
C HIS A 81 -1.13 2.04 14.53
N GLY A 82 -0.19 1.18 14.96
CA GLY A 82 -0.11 -0.19 14.46
C GLY A 82 0.18 -0.27 12.96
N MET A 83 0.79 0.78 12.38
CA MET A 83 1.17 0.81 10.98
C MET A 83 2.41 -0.06 10.78
N MET A 84 2.31 -1.00 9.85
CA MET A 84 3.42 -1.85 9.45
C MET A 84 4.17 -1.23 8.28
N ARG A 85 5.48 -1.43 8.24
CA ARG A 85 6.36 -1.00 7.16
C ARG A 85 7.26 -2.15 6.71
N ARG A 86 7.70 -2.10 5.48
CA ARG A 86 8.77 -2.97 4.98
C ARG A 86 9.55 -2.27 3.88
N GLU A 87 10.80 -2.61 3.72
CA GLU A 87 11.61 -2.23 2.60
C GLU A 87 11.19 -2.98 1.34
N VAL A 88 11.21 -2.28 0.23
CA VAL A 88 10.86 -2.81 -1.07
C VAL A 88 11.84 -2.29 -2.11
N LYS A 89 12.15 -3.11 -3.11
CA LYS A 89 12.89 -2.67 -4.28
C LYS A 89 11.93 -2.30 -5.40
N LEU A 90 12.15 -1.12 -5.97
CA LEU A 90 11.34 -0.59 -7.05
C LEU A 90 11.83 -1.18 -8.38
N GLU A 91 11.25 -2.29 -8.80
CA GLU A 91 11.53 -2.93 -10.09
C GLU A 91 10.97 -2.13 -11.25
N LYS A 92 11.29 -2.53 -12.51
CA LYS A 92 10.73 -1.85 -13.69
C LYS A 92 9.20 -1.84 -13.66
N HIS A 93 8.61 -0.66 -13.93
CA HIS A 93 7.16 -0.45 -14.02
C HIS A 93 6.38 -0.66 -12.71
N TRP A 94 7.05 -0.74 -11.56
CA TRP A 94 6.42 -0.92 -10.24
C TRP A 94 5.23 0.02 -10.00
N TYR A 95 5.29 1.25 -10.52
CA TYR A 95 4.25 2.28 -10.36
C TYR A 95 2.91 1.91 -11.03
N GLN A 96 2.85 0.85 -11.82
CA GLN A 96 1.62 0.36 -12.43
C GLN A 96 0.84 -0.59 -11.51
N ASP A 97 1.55 -1.42 -10.74
CA ASP A 97 0.98 -2.53 -9.97
C ASP A 97 1.12 -2.36 -8.47
N ALA A 98 1.99 -1.43 -8.00
CA ALA A 98 2.17 -1.18 -6.59
C ALA A 98 0.92 -0.65 -5.91
N VAL A 99 0.74 -0.98 -4.64
CA VAL A 99 -0.42 -0.62 -3.82
C VAL A 99 0.03 0.04 -2.53
N GLY A 100 -0.67 1.12 -2.16
CA GLY A 100 -0.37 1.86 -0.93
C GLY A 100 0.66 2.97 -1.13
N ALA A 101 0.81 3.83 -0.14
CA ALA A 101 1.82 4.88 -0.15
C ALA A 101 3.18 4.32 0.27
N MET A 102 4.23 4.89 -0.30
CA MET A 102 5.61 4.51 -0.01
C MET A 102 6.45 5.77 0.24
N LEU A 103 7.51 5.63 1.01
CA LEU A 103 8.57 6.61 1.12
C LEU A 103 9.70 6.19 0.19
N GLY A 104 9.99 6.98 -0.82
CA GLY A 104 11.08 6.77 -1.76
C GLY A 104 12.13 7.86 -1.62
N PHE A 105 13.21 7.70 -2.39
CA PHE A 105 14.30 8.65 -2.42
C PHE A 105 14.63 9.00 -3.87
N LEU A 106 14.87 10.26 -4.16
CA LEU A 106 15.41 10.69 -5.43
C LEU A 106 16.88 10.26 -5.54
N CYS A 107 17.43 10.27 -6.74
CA CYS A 107 18.85 9.93 -6.96
C CYS A 107 19.83 10.79 -6.15
N ASP A 108 19.45 12.03 -5.84
CA ASP A 108 20.19 12.94 -4.96
C ASP A 108 20.09 12.60 -3.47
N GLY A 109 19.22 11.64 -3.10
CA GLY A 109 18.97 11.23 -1.73
C GLY A 109 17.79 11.93 -1.06
N THR A 110 17.15 12.89 -1.72
CA THR A 110 16.01 13.63 -1.17
C THR A 110 14.81 12.69 -0.98
N PRO A 111 14.21 12.66 0.23
CA PRO A 111 13.04 11.82 0.51
C PRO A 111 11.80 12.39 -0.16
N VAL A 112 10.97 11.50 -0.70
CA VAL A 112 9.70 11.85 -1.36
C VAL A 112 8.61 10.85 -1.03
N ALA A 113 7.39 11.34 -0.84
CA ALA A 113 6.22 10.50 -0.65
C ALA A 113 5.68 10.03 -2.02
N LEU A 114 5.76 8.74 -2.27
CA LEU A 114 5.22 8.11 -3.46
C LEU A 114 3.76 7.72 -3.19
N LEU A 115 2.83 8.48 -3.74
CA LEU A 115 1.41 8.36 -3.45
C LEU A 115 0.65 7.77 -4.65
N PRO A 116 -0.25 6.79 -4.44
CA PRO A 116 -1.07 6.26 -5.51
C PRO A 116 -2.08 7.31 -6.01
N SER A 117 -2.21 7.40 -7.33
CA SER A 117 -3.20 8.27 -7.97
C SER A 117 -4.59 7.64 -7.92
N LYS A 118 -5.64 8.49 -7.89
CA LYS A 118 -7.04 8.03 -7.95
C LYS A 118 -7.37 7.28 -9.25
N ALA A 119 -6.74 7.64 -10.35
CA ALA A 119 -6.99 7.02 -11.65
C ALA A 119 -6.13 5.77 -11.84
N LYS A 120 -4.84 5.90 -12.06
CA LYS A 120 -3.87 4.81 -12.22
C LYS A 120 -2.46 5.37 -12.05
N GLY A 121 -1.56 4.55 -11.49
CA GLY A 121 -0.15 4.91 -11.27
C GLY A 121 0.08 5.74 -10.01
N PHE A 122 1.27 6.28 -9.89
CA PHE A 122 1.77 7.01 -8.73
C PHE A 122 2.16 8.43 -9.08
N PHE A 123 2.26 9.27 -8.07
CA PHE A 123 2.81 10.62 -8.15
C PHE A 123 3.55 10.95 -6.86
N TYR A 124 4.39 11.96 -6.92
CA TYR A 124 4.99 12.60 -5.74
C TYR A 124 4.93 14.11 -5.90
N TYR A 125 5.12 14.83 -4.80
CA TYR A 125 5.32 16.27 -4.84
C TYR A 125 6.82 16.55 -4.83
N ASP A 126 7.29 17.28 -5.83
CA ASP A 126 8.68 17.69 -5.93
C ASP A 126 9.04 18.62 -4.76
N PRO A 127 10.01 18.26 -3.91
CA PRO A 127 10.36 19.04 -2.73
C PRO A 127 10.86 20.46 -3.05
N ALA A 128 11.42 20.67 -4.25
CA ALA A 128 11.95 21.95 -4.65
C ALA A 128 10.87 22.91 -5.17
N SER A 129 9.93 22.41 -5.99
CA SER A 129 8.91 23.23 -6.65
C SER A 129 7.52 23.11 -6.05
N GLY A 130 7.29 22.15 -5.15
CA GLY A 130 5.96 21.83 -4.59
C GLY A 130 4.98 21.27 -5.63
N LYS A 131 5.41 21.06 -6.87
CA LYS A 131 4.55 20.61 -7.95
C LYS A 131 4.34 19.10 -7.91
N LYS A 132 3.13 18.71 -8.28
CA LYS A 132 2.77 17.30 -8.43
C LYS A 132 3.40 16.72 -9.69
N VAL A 133 4.28 15.73 -9.53
CA VAL A 133 4.96 14.99 -10.60
C VAL A 133 4.34 13.61 -10.72
N LYS A 134 3.78 13.29 -11.89
CA LYS A 134 3.25 11.95 -12.16
C LYS A 134 4.40 11.01 -12.51
N LEU A 135 4.38 9.82 -11.92
CA LEU A 135 5.36 8.79 -12.21
C LEU A 135 5.09 8.13 -13.55
N ASN A 136 6.12 8.12 -14.36
CA ASN A 136 6.22 7.42 -15.63
C ASN A 136 7.64 6.84 -15.74
N GLU A 137 7.97 6.17 -16.81
CA GLU A 137 9.27 5.53 -17.01
C GLU A 137 10.45 6.50 -16.83
N LYS A 138 10.32 7.73 -17.36
CA LYS A 138 11.37 8.76 -17.26
C LYS A 138 11.54 9.31 -15.85
N THR A 139 10.43 9.62 -15.18
CA THR A 139 10.45 10.17 -13.81
C THR A 139 10.77 9.10 -12.77
N ALA A 140 10.42 7.84 -13.02
CA ALA A 140 10.79 6.72 -12.16
C ALA A 140 12.30 6.42 -12.20
N ALA A 141 12.97 6.66 -13.33
CA ALA A 141 14.43 6.54 -13.44
C ALA A 141 15.19 7.56 -12.56
N GLY A 142 14.55 8.63 -12.11
CA GLY A 142 15.11 9.61 -11.18
C GLY A 142 14.98 9.20 -9.70
N LEU A 143 14.39 8.04 -9.40
CA LEU A 143 14.25 7.49 -8.06
C LEU A 143 15.32 6.42 -7.80
N LYS A 144 15.73 6.27 -6.54
CA LYS A 144 16.51 5.11 -6.10
C LYS A 144 15.64 3.86 -6.13
N GLU A 145 16.27 2.71 -6.23
CA GLU A 145 15.57 1.42 -6.24
C GLU A 145 14.97 1.07 -4.88
N ASP A 146 15.56 1.56 -3.79
CA ASP A 146 15.12 1.26 -2.44
C ASP A 146 14.04 2.24 -1.98
N ALA A 147 12.96 1.69 -1.45
CA ALA A 147 11.84 2.45 -0.89
C ALA A 147 11.24 1.72 0.32
N ILE A 148 10.48 2.44 1.15
CA ILE A 148 9.77 1.89 2.30
C ILE A 148 8.27 1.90 2.00
N ALA A 149 7.66 0.72 1.93
CA ALA A 149 6.23 0.57 1.76
C ALA A 149 5.52 0.53 3.11
N PHE A 150 4.36 1.20 3.18
CA PHE A 150 3.53 1.25 4.37
C PHE A 150 2.23 0.50 4.13
N TYR A 151 1.75 -0.15 5.17
CA TYR A 151 0.51 -0.91 5.13
C TYR A 151 -0.53 -0.28 6.05
N ARG A 152 -1.77 -0.23 5.58
CA ARG A 152 -2.89 0.27 6.36
C ARG A 152 -3.02 -0.54 7.65
N PRO A 153 -3.05 0.13 8.82
CA PRO A 153 -3.21 -0.58 10.09
C PRO A 153 -4.59 -1.22 10.18
N PHE A 154 -4.67 -2.36 10.85
CA PHE A 154 -5.93 -2.95 11.26
C PHE A 154 -6.58 -2.09 12.35
N PRO A 155 -7.91 -1.94 12.35
CA PRO A 155 -8.60 -1.28 13.44
C PRO A 155 -8.33 -1.99 14.78
N GLN A 156 -7.89 -1.22 15.79
CA GLN A 156 -7.59 -1.74 17.13
C GLN A 156 -8.88 -1.96 17.95
N LYS A 157 -9.82 -2.75 17.43
CA LYS A 157 -11.08 -3.12 18.08
C LYS A 157 -11.39 -4.58 17.80
N LYS A 158 -12.33 -5.15 18.54
CA LYS A 158 -12.85 -6.49 18.18
C LYS A 158 -13.41 -6.45 16.77
N LEU A 159 -12.77 -7.20 15.86
CA LEU A 159 -13.13 -7.22 14.45
C LEU A 159 -14.36 -8.13 14.25
N GLY A 160 -15.42 -7.55 13.70
CA GLY A 160 -16.55 -8.31 13.16
C GLY A 160 -16.32 -8.62 11.67
N ILE A 161 -17.11 -9.54 11.14
CA ILE A 161 -17.07 -9.90 9.71
C ILE A 161 -17.29 -8.66 8.82
N ARG A 162 -18.18 -7.76 9.21
CA ARG A 162 -18.43 -6.50 8.50
C ARG A 162 -17.20 -5.60 8.46
N ASP A 163 -16.45 -5.49 9.57
CA ASP A 163 -15.24 -4.68 9.64
C ASP A 163 -14.17 -5.23 8.70
N LEU A 164 -14.06 -6.55 8.58
CA LEU A 164 -13.14 -7.22 7.66
C LEU A 164 -13.49 -6.90 6.19
N PHE A 165 -14.76 -6.97 5.81
CA PHE A 165 -15.21 -6.60 4.46
C PHE A 165 -14.90 -5.12 4.14
N VAL A 166 -15.19 -4.21 5.07
CA VAL A 166 -14.89 -2.78 4.92
C VAL A 166 -13.38 -2.57 4.76
N TYR A 167 -12.58 -3.26 5.56
CA TYR A 167 -11.12 -3.17 5.48
C TYR A 167 -10.59 -3.69 4.13
N ILE A 168 -11.04 -4.87 3.69
CA ILE A 168 -10.67 -5.42 2.38
C ILE A 168 -11.03 -4.43 1.27
N PHE A 169 -12.24 -3.88 1.31
CA PHE A 169 -12.70 -2.92 0.31
C PHE A 169 -11.89 -1.62 0.30
N GLN A 170 -11.40 -1.19 1.46
CA GLN A 170 -10.50 -0.02 1.56
C GLN A 170 -9.09 -0.31 1.03
N CYS A 171 -8.61 -1.56 1.15
CA CYS A 171 -7.31 -1.96 0.61
C CYS A 171 -7.30 -2.11 -0.91
N VAL A 172 -8.47 -2.33 -1.54
CA VAL A 172 -8.57 -2.44 -3.00
C VAL A 172 -8.41 -1.06 -3.64
N PRO A 173 -7.55 -0.90 -4.66
CA PRO A 173 -7.42 0.35 -5.40
C PRO A 173 -8.75 0.81 -5.99
N VAL A 174 -8.98 2.13 -6.01
CA VAL A 174 -10.25 2.72 -6.49
C VAL A 174 -10.57 2.27 -7.93
N SER A 175 -9.55 2.15 -8.78
CA SER A 175 -9.68 1.67 -10.16
C SER A 175 -10.21 0.24 -10.27
N SER A 176 -9.87 -0.62 -9.32
CA SER A 176 -10.28 -2.04 -9.31
C SER A 176 -11.63 -2.28 -8.62
N ARG A 177 -12.10 -1.31 -7.80
CA ARG A 177 -13.39 -1.44 -7.09
C ARG A 177 -14.57 -1.54 -8.05
N ALA A 178 -14.57 -0.74 -9.11
CA ALA A 178 -15.63 -0.76 -10.12
C ALA A 178 -15.68 -2.09 -10.85
N ALA A 179 -14.53 -2.65 -11.24
CA ALA A 179 -14.44 -3.96 -11.86
C ALA A 179 -14.95 -5.09 -10.96
N LEU A 180 -14.59 -5.04 -9.68
CA LEU A 180 -15.03 -6.01 -8.67
C LEU A 180 -16.54 -5.97 -8.45
N LEU A 181 -17.13 -4.77 -8.35
CA LEU A 181 -18.58 -4.59 -8.23
C LEU A 181 -19.32 -5.05 -9.48
N LEU A 182 -18.77 -4.76 -10.66
CA LEU A 182 -19.34 -5.20 -11.92
C LEU A 182 -19.31 -6.73 -12.04
N MET A 183 -18.21 -7.36 -11.67
CA MET A 183 -18.06 -8.82 -11.68
C MET A 183 -19.04 -9.49 -10.70
N MET A 184 -19.23 -8.93 -9.48
CA MET A 184 -20.23 -9.40 -8.53
C MET A 184 -21.65 -9.24 -9.10
N GLY A 185 -21.97 -8.14 -9.74
CA GLY A 185 -23.27 -7.90 -10.37
C GLY A 185 -23.56 -8.90 -11.49
N VAL A 186 -22.60 -9.15 -12.38
CA VAL A 186 -22.73 -10.11 -13.47
C VAL A 186 -22.92 -11.53 -12.95
N THR A 187 -22.14 -11.99 -11.97
CA THR A 187 -22.29 -13.33 -11.39
C THR A 187 -23.66 -13.51 -10.69
N THR A 188 -24.14 -12.48 -10.01
CA THR A 188 -25.48 -12.51 -9.40
C THR A 188 -26.57 -12.58 -10.44
N LEU A 189 -26.50 -11.80 -11.53
CA LEU A 189 -27.43 -11.85 -12.65
C LEU A 189 -27.46 -13.22 -13.31
N VAL A 190 -26.30 -13.79 -13.62
CA VAL A 190 -26.20 -15.12 -14.21
C VAL A 190 -26.83 -16.18 -13.27
N GLY A 191 -26.56 -16.09 -11.96
CA GLY A 191 -27.14 -16.99 -10.97
C GLY A 191 -28.67 -16.88 -10.85
N LEU A 192 -29.25 -15.69 -11.07
CA LEU A 192 -30.70 -15.48 -11.04
C LEU A 192 -31.41 -15.89 -12.34
N ILE A 193 -30.72 -15.76 -13.47
CA ILE A 193 -31.30 -16.07 -14.80
C ILE A 193 -31.28 -17.58 -15.05
N SER A 194 -30.25 -18.30 -14.61
CA SER A 194 -30.07 -19.73 -14.82
C SER A 194 -31.31 -20.56 -14.42
N PRO A 195 -31.85 -20.47 -13.18
CA PRO A 195 -33.02 -21.26 -12.80
C PRO A 195 -34.28 -20.91 -13.57
N LYS A 196 -34.46 -19.65 -13.99
CA LYS A 196 -35.63 -19.24 -14.80
C LYS A 196 -35.58 -19.81 -16.20
N ILE A 197 -34.40 -19.90 -16.80
CA ILE A 197 -34.23 -20.50 -18.14
C ILE A 197 -34.48 -22.01 -18.06
N THR A 198 -33.93 -22.68 -17.06
CA THR A 198 -34.14 -24.12 -16.84
C THR A 198 -35.61 -24.46 -16.69
N TYR A 199 -36.33 -23.72 -15.82
CA TYR A 199 -37.76 -23.89 -15.62
C TYR A 199 -38.56 -23.70 -16.93
N LYS A 200 -38.23 -22.70 -17.71
CA LYS A 200 -38.91 -22.42 -19.02
C LYS A 200 -38.65 -23.51 -20.05
N ILE A 201 -37.46 -24.11 -20.03
CA ILE A 201 -37.12 -25.23 -20.94
C ILE A 201 -37.88 -26.49 -20.50
N GLU A 202 -37.97 -26.81 -19.23
CA GLU A 202 -38.78 -27.93 -18.72
C GLU A 202 -40.24 -27.81 -19.10
N LEU A 203 -40.85 -26.64 -18.88
CA LEU A 203 -42.25 -26.39 -19.23
C LEU A 203 -42.49 -26.53 -20.73
N ASN A 204 -41.59 -26.09 -21.59
CA ASN A 204 -41.72 -26.26 -23.03
C ASN A 204 -41.55 -27.72 -23.48
N LEU A 205 -40.71 -28.48 -22.81
CA LEU A 205 -40.52 -29.91 -23.06
C LEU A 205 -41.78 -30.71 -22.65
N GLU A 206 -42.35 -30.45 -21.51
CA GLU A 206 -43.60 -31.07 -21.09
C GLU A 206 -44.76 -30.79 -22.04
N ASN A 207 -44.98 -29.53 -22.42
CA ASN A 207 -46.00 -29.16 -23.41
C ASN A 207 -45.77 -29.84 -24.78
N LYS A 208 -44.52 -30.03 -25.20
CA LYS A 208 -44.21 -30.69 -26.47
C LYS A 208 -44.41 -32.19 -26.44
N ILE A 209 -44.30 -32.81 -25.29
CA ILE A 209 -44.60 -34.23 -25.08
C ILE A 209 -46.08 -34.47 -25.12
N TRP A 210 -46.90 -33.66 -24.42
CA TRP A 210 -48.35 -33.77 -24.42
C TRP A 210 -49.01 -33.54 -25.79
N THR A 211 -48.46 -32.63 -26.63
CA THR A 211 -48.98 -32.37 -27.99
C THR A 211 -48.64 -33.45 -28.98
N LYS A 212 -47.77 -34.42 -28.67
CA LYS A 212 -47.40 -35.54 -29.52
C LYS A 212 -48.20 -36.81 -29.25
N HIS A 213 -48.98 -36.84 -28.16
CA HIS A 213 -49.77 -38.03 -27.73
C HIS A 213 -51.27 -37.82 -27.85
N VAL A 214 -51.75 -36.75 -28.49
CA VAL A 214 -53.11 -36.51 -28.96
C VAL A 214 -53.13 -36.52 -30.47
#